data_43e316cc943c617e2993f8c8300023a3
#
_entry.id   43e316cc943c617e2993f8c8300023a3
#
_cell.length_a   1.000
_cell.length_b   1.000
_cell.length_c   1.000
_cell.angle_alpha   90.00
_cell.angle_beta   90.00
_cell.angle_gamma   90.00
#
_symmetry.space_group_name_H-M   'P 1'
#
loop_
_entity.id
_entity.type
_entity.pdbx_description
1 polymer ?
#
loop_
_entity_poly.entity_id
_entity_poly.type
_entity_poly.pdbx_seq_one_letter_code
_entity_poly.pdbx_strand_id
1 'polypeptide(L)'
;AAPTQFLYPLGTSNKYTPAELSISNSATVGSIRVNNINSMHPSVKDPGNALDYYWEIQSSGITDFTGNFILNYYEEDVVGDEPNYWAARIEVPGTAWSLTNTVDETNNKITETYAASNNLSGEYTAGVTAAFFTDVPEFTSTADGNWTDETKWVQTAGDPVTLTPGVGPNGFIAIINHAI
;
A
#
# COMPACT_ATOMS: atom_id res chain seq x y z
N ALA A 1 6.57 4.99 25.56
CA ALA A 1 7.75 4.16 25.24
C ALA A 1 8.39 4.68 23.96
N ALA A 2 9.70 4.52 23.81
CA ALA A 2 10.34 4.82 22.52
C ALA A 2 9.84 3.82 21.47
N PRO A 3 9.67 4.22 20.20
CA PRO A 3 9.26 3.30 19.15
C PRO A 3 10.28 2.16 19.03
N THR A 4 9.78 0.95 18.87
CA THR A 4 10.62 -0.22 18.62
C THR A 4 10.82 -0.35 17.10
N GLN A 5 12.05 -0.48 16.67
CA GLN A 5 12.42 -0.62 15.27
C GLN A 5 13.01 -2.00 14.99
N PHE A 6 12.61 -2.60 13.89
CA PHE A 6 13.14 -3.85 13.38
C PHE A 6 13.55 -3.68 11.93
N LEU A 7 14.71 -4.20 11.59
CA LEU A 7 15.17 -4.31 10.21
C LEU A 7 15.11 -5.78 9.78
N TYR A 8 14.39 -6.04 8.71
CA TYR A 8 14.39 -7.31 8.00
C TYR A 8 15.41 -7.21 6.86
N PRO A 9 16.57 -7.85 6.96
CA PRO A 9 17.63 -7.76 5.96
C PRO A 9 17.32 -8.66 4.75
N LEU A 10 16.29 -8.29 4.01
CA LEU A 10 15.79 -9.03 2.86
C LEU A 10 16.57 -8.71 1.61
N GLY A 11 16.46 -9.59 0.63
CA GLY A 11 17.07 -9.42 -0.67
C GLY A 11 17.14 -10.73 -1.44
N THR A 12 17.68 -10.65 -2.62
CA THR A 12 18.03 -11.80 -3.47
C THR A 12 19.55 -11.86 -3.65
N SER A 13 20.07 -12.76 -4.46
CA SER A 13 21.51 -13.00 -4.58
C SER A 13 22.36 -11.75 -4.88
N ASN A 14 21.79 -10.75 -5.52
CA ASN A 14 22.46 -9.52 -5.97
C ASN A 14 21.71 -8.23 -5.66
N LYS A 15 20.57 -8.31 -4.97
CA LYS A 15 19.75 -7.15 -4.62
C LYS A 15 19.50 -7.14 -3.10
N TYR A 16 19.72 -6.01 -2.46
CA TYR A 16 19.39 -5.80 -1.04
C TYR A 16 18.17 -4.89 -0.94
N THR A 17 17.05 -5.46 -0.55
CA THR A 17 15.72 -4.82 -0.50
C THR A 17 15.12 -4.95 0.90
N PRO A 18 15.74 -4.31 1.91
CA PRO A 18 15.31 -4.48 3.30
C PRO A 18 13.89 -3.93 3.53
N ALA A 19 13.21 -4.53 4.51
CA ALA A 19 12.01 -3.96 5.07
C ALA A 19 12.28 -3.45 6.48
N GLU A 20 11.81 -2.24 6.78
CA GLU A 20 11.97 -1.61 8.09
C GLU A 20 10.59 -1.50 8.76
N LEU A 21 10.48 -1.97 9.98
CA LEU A 21 9.27 -1.87 10.79
C LEU A 21 9.50 -0.94 11.97
N SER A 22 8.68 0.08 12.09
CA SER A 22 8.65 0.97 13.26
C SER A 22 7.33 0.80 14.00
N ILE A 23 7.37 0.37 15.26
CA ILE A 23 6.19 0.16 16.10
C ILE A 23 6.13 1.28 17.14
N SER A 24 5.09 2.11 17.08
CA SER A 24 4.82 3.12 18.12
C SER A 24 3.82 2.63 19.18
N ASN A 25 2.89 1.75 18.81
CA ASN A 25 1.95 1.11 19.72
C ASN A 25 1.52 -0.27 19.21
N SER A 26 1.21 -1.16 20.14
CA SER A 26 0.48 -2.40 19.90
C SER A 26 -0.18 -2.84 21.21
N ALA A 27 -1.47 -3.20 21.18
CA ALA A 27 -2.19 -3.64 22.38
C ALA A 27 -1.84 -5.08 22.75
N THR A 28 -1.51 -5.94 21.78
CA THR A 28 -1.11 -7.32 22.04
C THR A 28 0.21 -7.65 21.37
N VAL A 29 0.93 -8.58 21.99
CA VAL A 29 2.18 -9.14 21.44
C VAL A 29 1.82 -10.21 20.40
N GLY A 30 2.51 -10.18 19.28
CA GLY A 30 2.32 -11.14 18.18
C GLY A 30 3.60 -11.33 17.38
N SER A 31 3.43 -11.84 16.15
CA SER A 31 4.53 -12.06 15.22
C SER A 31 4.25 -11.39 13.88
N ILE A 32 5.31 -10.94 13.24
CA ILE A 32 5.30 -10.41 11.87
C ILE A 32 6.38 -11.15 11.09
N ARG A 33 5.97 -11.71 9.96
CA ARG A 33 6.87 -12.32 8.98
C ARG A 33 6.83 -11.47 7.72
N VAL A 34 8.00 -11.20 7.16
CA VAL A 34 8.16 -10.50 5.88
C VAL A 34 8.93 -11.42 4.93
N ASN A 35 8.41 -11.59 3.74
CA ASN A 35 9.04 -12.31 2.65
C ASN A 35 9.06 -11.40 1.42
N ASN A 36 10.05 -11.58 0.56
CA ASN A 36 10.19 -10.82 -0.67
C ASN A 36 10.22 -11.77 -1.88
N ILE A 37 9.59 -11.36 -2.96
CA ILE A 37 9.51 -12.13 -4.20
C ILE A 37 10.09 -11.29 -5.34
N ASN A 38 11.13 -11.82 -5.99
CA ASN A 38 11.82 -11.17 -7.10
C ASN A 38 11.12 -11.49 -8.43
N SER A 39 9.90 -11.04 -8.53
CA SER A 39 9.07 -11.08 -9.74
C SER A 39 7.89 -10.15 -9.57
N MET A 40 7.31 -9.72 -10.65
CA MET A 40 6.06 -8.96 -10.65
C MET A 40 4.93 -9.73 -9.97
N HIS A 41 4.09 -9.01 -9.23
CA HIS A 41 2.93 -9.60 -8.58
C HIS A 41 1.93 -10.14 -9.63
N PRO A 42 1.44 -11.39 -9.49
CA PRO A 42 0.63 -12.05 -10.53
C PRO A 42 -0.73 -11.38 -10.80
N SER A 43 -1.23 -10.56 -9.87
CA SER A 43 -2.48 -9.81 -10.04
C SER A 43 -2.29 -8.42 -10.70
N VAL A 44 -1.08 -8.03 -11.05
CA VAL A 44 -0.83 -6.81 -11.85
C VAL A 44 -1.45 -6.98 -13.23
N LYS A 45 -2.20 -5.97 -13.69
CA LYS A 45 -2.92 -5.97 -14.98
C LYS A 45 -2.08 -5.40 -16.12
N ASP A 46 -1.31 -4.35 -15.86
CA ASP A 46 -0.36 -3.78 -16.81
C ASP A 46 1.07 -3.98 -16.33
N PRO A 47 1.76 -5.03 -16.83
CA PRO A 47 3.13 -5.33 -16.45
C PRO A 47 4.15 -4.31 -16.99
N GLY A 48 3.75 -3.38 -17.84
CA GLY A 48 4.59 -2.30 -18.36
C GLY A 48 4.72 -1.10 -17.40
N ASN A 49 4.01 -1.09 -16.27
CA ASN A 49 3.91 0.07 -15.39
C ASN A 49 3.81 -0.29 -13.90
N ALA A 50 4.53 -1.31 -13.45
CA ALA A 50 4.59 -1.72 -12.05
C ALA A 50 5.96 -2.30 -11.70
N LEU A 51 6.29 -2.37 -10.41
CA LEU A 51 7.51 -3.02 -9.93
C LEU A 51 7.55 -4.50 -10.34
N ASP A 52 8.70 -4.96 -10.84
CA ASP A 52 9.00 -6.39 -11.01
C ASP A 52 9.50 -6.99 -9.69
N TYR A 53 8.76 -6.68 -8.61
CA TYR A 53 9.08 -7.07 -7.25
C TYR A 53 7.88 -6.88 -6.32
N TYR A 54 7.68 -7.76 -5.32
CA TYR A 54 6.66 -7.58 -4.30
C TYR A 54 7.03 -8.23 -2.96
N TRP A 55 6.31 -7.87 -1.89
CA TRP A 55 6.48 -8.41 -0.54
C TRP A 55 5.20 -9.07 -0.07
N GLU A 56 5.37 -10.16 0.68
CA GLU A 56 4.33 -10.78 1.47
C GLU A 56 4.57 -10.49 2.94
N ILE A 57 3.62 -9.86 3.60
CA ILE A 57 3.65 -9.62 5.04
C ILE A 57 2.55 -10.46 5.69
N GLN A 58 2.91 -11.19 6.73
CA GLN A 58 2.00 -12.00 7.54
C GLN A 58 2.11 -11.56 8.99
N SER A 59 0.99 -11.14 9.58
CA SER A 59 0.89 -10.79 11.00
C SER A 59 -0.02 -11.77 11.73
N SER A 60 0.28 -12.05 12.98
CA SER A 60 -0.53 -12.92 13.84
C SER A 60 -0.48 -12.45 15.28
N GLY A 61 -1.64 -12.36 15.94
CA GLY A 61 -1.79 -12.01 17.34
C GLY A 61 -1.61 -10.53 17.67
N ILE A 62 -1.32 -9.67 16.69
CA ILE A 62 -1.15 -8.22 16.89
C ILE A 62 -2.52 -7.54 16.78
N THR A 63 -2.80 -6.62 17.72
CA THR A 63 -4.00 -5.77 17.69
C THR A 63 -3.64 -4.31 18.01
N ASP A 64 -4.44 -3.39 17.52
CA ASP A 64 -4.26 -1.94 17.67
C ASP A 64 -2.85 -1.47 17.31
N PHE A 65 -2.31 -2.05 16.24
CA PHE A 65 -0.98 -1.70 15.76
C PHE A 65 -0.97 -0.27 15.20
N THR A 66 -0.03 0.52 15.68
CA THR A 66 0.28 1.84 15.12
C THR A 66 1.76 1.89 14.82
N GLY A 67 2.09 2.26 13.58
CA GLY A 67 3.47 2.28 13.12
C GLY A 67 3.59 2.31 11.61
N ASN A 68 4.80 2.09 11.12
CA ASN A 68 5.09 2.13 9.69
C ASN A 68 5.86 0.89 9.25
N PHE A 69 5.58 0.43 8.02
CA PHE A 69 6.48 -0.39 7.23
C PHE A 69 7.12 0.46 6.14
N ILE A 70 8.43 0.36 5.99
CA ILE A 70 9.16 0.92 4.86
C ILE A 70 9.73 -0.27 4.09
N LEU A 71 9.35 -0.40 2.81
CA LEU A 71 9.77 -1.46 1.91
C LEU A 71 10.70 -0.82 0.87
N ASN A 72 11.96 -1.25 0.85
CA ASN A 72 12.94 -0.70 -0.07
C ASN A 72 12.99 -1.57 -1.33
N TYR A 73 12.80 -0.99 -2.51
CA TYR A 73 12.93 -1.67 -3.79
C TYR A 73 14.25 -1.31 -4.49
N TYR A 74 14.50 -1.95 -5.60
CA TYR A 74 15.70 -1.74 -6.38
C TYR A 74 15.35 -1.02 -7.68
N GLU A 75 16.12 -0.04 -8.09
CA GLU A 75 15.88 0.76 -9.30
C GLU A 75 15.69 -0.11 -10.55
N GLU A 76 16.45 -1.22 -10.64
CA GLU A 76 16.34 -2.16 -11.77
C GLU A 76 15.01 -2.92 -11.83
N ASP A 77 14.21 -2.88 -10.75
CA ASP A 77 12.87 -3.50 -10.71
C ASP A 77 11.75 -2.53 -11.12
N VAL A 78 12.10 -1.27 -11.37
CA VAL A 78 11.14 -0.26 -11.83
C VAL A 78 10.84 -0.48 -13.31
N VAL A 79 9.55 -0.58 -13.65
CA VAL A 79 9.10 -0.75 -15.04
C VAL A 79 8.08 0.33 -15.38
N GLY A 80 8.43 1.25 -16.26
CA GLY A 80 7.56 2.31 -16.76
C GLY A 80 7.70 3.63 -16.04
N ASP A 81 6.58 4.26 -15.66
CA ASP A 81 6.50 5.66 -15.22
C ASP A 81 6.49 5.78 -13.68
N GLU A 82 7.67 5.61 -13.07
CA GLU A 82 7.84 5.63 -11.61
C GLU A 82 7.34 6.90 -10.91
N PRO A 83 7.53 8.13 -11.43
CA PRO A 83 6.99 9.34 -10.83
C PRO A 83 5.47 9.29 -10.55
N ASN A 84 4.74 8.45 -11.25
CA ASN A 84 3.31 8.24 -11.10
C ASN A 84 2.96 6.93 -10.35
N TYR A 85 3.91 6.30 -9.68
CA TYR A 85 3.68 5.10 -8.90
C TYR A 85 2.93 5.38 -7.60
N TRP A 86 2.00 4.49 -7.32
CA TRP A 86 1.31 4.34 -6.04
C TRP A 86 1.76 3.05 -5.37
N ALA A 87 1.95 3.10 -4.08
CA ALA A 87 2.02 1.93 -3.24
C ALA A 87 0.68 1.20 -3.29
N ALA A 88 0.71 -0.08 -3.56
CA ALA A 88 -0.47 -0.91 -3.72
C ALA A 88 -0.41 -2.13 -2.81
N ARG A 89 -1.55 -2.45 -2.18
CA ARG A 89 -1.70 -3.57 -1.25
C ARG A 89 -2.91 -4.41 -1.61
N ILE A 90 -2.75 -5.74 -1.57
CA ILE A 90 -3.86 -6.68 -1.40
C ILE A 90 -3.86 -7.11 0.06
N GLU A 91 -4.93 -6.81 0.82
CA GLU A 91 -5.08 -7.29 2.19
C GLU A 91 -5.43 -8.78 2.19
N VAL A 92 -4.75 -9.56 3.02
CA VAL A 92 -5.02 -11.00 3.15
C VAL A 92 -5.86 -11.27 4.42
N PRO A 93 -7.00 -11.99 4.31
CA PRO A 93 -7.56 -12.59 3.10
C PRO A 93 -8.31 -11.57 2.23
N GLY A 94 -8.02 -11.54 0.94
CA GLY A 94 -8.67 -10.66 -0.03
C GLY A 94 -7.99 -10.77 -1.38
N THR A 95 -8.56 -10.10 -2.38
CA THR A 95 -8.04 -10.12 -3.76
C THR A 95 -8.08 -8.74 -4.42
N ALA A 96 -8.68 -7.75 -3.74
CA ALA A 96 -8.81 -6.40 -4.28
C ALA A 96 -7.59 -5.55 -3.91
N TRP A 97 -7.08 -4.80 -4.88
CA TRP A 97 -6.06 -3.80 -4.64
C TRP A 97 -6.60 -2.60 -3.87
N SER A 98 -5.80 -2.06 -2.99
CA SER A 98 -5.95 -0.72 -2.43
C SER A 98 -4.68 0.07 -2.70
N LEU A 99 -4.83 1.35 -3.07
CA LEU A 99 -3.72 2.28 -3.19
C LEU A 99 -3.60 3.06 -1.88
N THR A 100 -2.38 3.26 -1.39
CA THR A 100 -2.14 3.86 -0.08
C THR A 100 -1.45 5.21 -0.19
N ASN A 101 -0.22 5.25 -0.66
CA ASN A 101 0.60 6.45 -0.78
C ASN A 101 1.34 6.48 -2.12
N THR A 102 1.82 7.65 -2.53
CA THR A 102 2.84 7.72 -3.58
C THR A 102 4.16 7.14 -3.08
N VAL A 103 4.96 6.59 -3.97
CA VAL A 103 6.30 6.10 -3.61
C VAL A 103 7.27 7.27 -3.41
N ASP A 104 8.34 7.04 -2.68
CA ASP A 104 9.52 7.92 -2.65
C ASP A 104 10.50 7.42 -3.73
N GLU A 105 10.34 7.93 -4.96
CA GLU A 105 11.16 7.58 -6.12
C GLU A 105 12.64 7.93 -5.96
N THR A 106 12.93 8.96 -5.15
CA THR A 106 14.33 9.39 -4.93
C THR A 106 15.11 8.39 -4.09
N ASN A 107 14.44 7.72 -3.17
CA ASN A 107 15.04 6.75 -2.24
C ASN A 107 14.58 5.33 -2.49
N ASN A 108 13.76 5.08 -3.52
CA ASN A 108 13.20 3.77 -3.88
C ASN A 108 12.47 3.11 -2.70
N LYS A 109 11.47 3.81 -2.14
CA LYS A 109 10.77 3.38 -0.93
C LYS A 109 9.26 3.42 -1.07
N ILE A 110 8.62 2.39 -0.56
CA ILE A 110 7.20 2.36 -0.24
C ILE A 110 7.07 2.54 1.27
N THR A 111 6.20 3.45 1.71
CA THR A 111 5.90 3.64 3.14
C THR A 111 4.44 3.34 3.40
N GLU A 112 4.19 2.28 4.17
CA GLU A 112 2.86 1.91 4.67
C GLU A 112 2.69 2.39 6.10
N THR A 113 1.63 3.16 6.36
CA THR A 113 1.32 3.70 7.69
C THR A 113 0.06 3.07 8.25
N TYR A 114 0.12 2.65 9.50
CA TYR A 114 -0.98 2.01 10.22
C TYR A 114 -1.36 2.79 11.46
N ALA A 115 -2.67 2.96 11.67
CA ALA A 115 -3.25 3.57 12.86
C ALA A 115 -4.28 2.61 13.46
N ALA A 116 -3.97 2.05 14.63
CA ALA A 116 -4.80 1.10 15.36
C ALA A 116 -5.28 -0.11 14.51
N SER A 117 -4.40 -0.63 13.66
CA SER A 117 -4.71 -1.74 12.75
C SER A 117 -4.68 -3.10 13.46
N ASN A 118 -5.61 -3.98 13.10
CA ASN A 118 -5.66 -5.36 13.57
C ASN A 118 -5.18 -6.37 12.52
N ASN A 119 -4.87 -5.91 11.31
CA ASN A 119 -4.35 -6.75 10.24
C ASN A 119 -3.27 -6.02 9.43
N LEU A 120 -2.07 -6.55 9.48
CA LEU A 120 -0.94 -6.09 8.67
C LEU A 120 -0.64 -7.06 7.52
N SER A 121 -1.37 -8.20 7.47
CA SER A 121 -1.13 -9.22 6.46
C SER A 121 -1.58 -8.71 5.09
N GLY A 122 -0.72 -8.90 4.11
CA GLY A 122 -0.99 -8.46 2.74
C GLY A 122 0.17 -8.71 1.81
N GLU A 123 -0.11 -8.46 0.53
CA GLU A 123 0.87 -8.48 -0.55
C GLU A 123 1.05 -7.04 -1.04
N TYR A 124 2.29 -6.59 -1.15
CA TYR A 124 2.66 -5.18 -1.34
C TYR A 124 3.55 -5.02 -2.55
N THR A 125 3.24 -4.05 -3.40
CA THR A 125 4.04 -3.64 -4.56
C THR A 125 3.80 -2.16 -4.86
N ALA A 126 4.30 -1.66 -6.00
CA ALA A 126 3.97 -0.33 -6.51
C ALA A 126 3.83 -0.31 -8.03
N GLY A 127 3.13 0.69 -8.53
CA GLY A 127 2.92 0.90 -9.96
C GLY A 127 1.96 2.07 -10.20
N VAL A 128 1.74 2.41 -11.47
CA VAL A 128 0.70 3.39 -11.82
C VAL A 128 -0.70 2.80 -11.52
N THR A 129 -1.69 3.64 -11.28
CA THR A 129 -3.06 3.19 -10.96
C THR A 129 -3.58 2.16 -11.98
N ALA A 130 -3.40 2.40 -13.27
CA ALA A 130 -3.84 1.49 -14.33
C ALA A 130 -3.15 0.11 -14.29
N ALA A 131 -2.02 -0.03 -13.59
CA ALA A 131 -1.38 -1.33 -13.42
C ALA A 131 -2.17 -2.28 -12.53
N PHE A 132 -3.06 -1.77 -11.69
CA PHE A 132 -3.81 -2.56 -10.70
C PHE A 132 -5.29 -2.75 -11.06
N PHE A 133 -5.84 -1.88 -11.90
CA PHE A 133 -7.27 -1.86 -12.23
C PHE A 133 -7.47 -1.96 -13.75
N THR A 134 -8.44 -2.79 -14.15
CA THR A 134 -8.86 -2.87 -15.55
C THR A 134 -9.70 -1.65 -15.94
N ASP A 135 -10.52 -1.19 -14.99
CA ASP A 135 -11.30 0.02 -15.08
C ASP A 135 -11.04 0.86 -13.82
N VAL A 136 -10.39 2.01 -14.01
CA VAL A 136 -9.91 2.82 -12.86
C VAL A 136 -11.10 3.26 -12.01
N PRO A 137 -11.08 3.00 -10.69
CA PRO A 137 -12.15 3.39 -9.79
C PRO A 137 -12.44 4.88 -9.80
N GLU A 138 -13.72 5.22 -9.83
CA GLU A 138 -14.22 6.58 -9.76
C GLU A 138 -15.03 6.78 -8.48
N PHE A 139 -14.77 7.87 -7.76
CA PHE A 139 -15.47 8.23 -6.53
C PHE A 139 -16.13 9.59 -6.65
N THR A 140 -17.36 9.69 -6.12
CA THR A 140 -18.11 10.94 -6.06
C THR A 140 -18.31 11.34 -4.60
N SER A 141 -18.09 12.62 -4.27
CA SER A 141 -18.38 13.15 -2.94
C SER A 141 -19.91 13.17 -2.67
N THR A 142 -20.32 12.77 -1.47
CA THR A 142 -21.73 12.65 -1.06
C THR A 142 -22.18 13.71 -0.08
N ALA A 143 -21.25 14.40 0.58
CA ALA A 143 -21.51 15.47 1.54
C ALA A 143 -20.26 16.35 1.71
N ASP A 144 -20.43 17.52 2.30
CA ASP A 144 -19.32 18.39 2.72
C ASP A 144 -18.46 17.65 3.77
N GLY A 145 -17.15 17.86 3.73
CA GLY A 145 -16.23 17.22 4.67
C GLY A 145 -14.77 17.36 4.29
N ASN A 146 -13.93 16.51 4.85
CA ASN A 146 -12.52 16.47 4.51
C ASN A 146 -12.25 15.44 3.41
N TRP A 147 -11.29 15.74 2.56
CA TRP A 147 -10.80 14.81 1.53
C TRP A 147 -10.47 13.42 2.08
N THR A 148 -9.88 13.36 3.25
CA THR A 148 -9.43 12.13 3.89
C THR A 148 -10.53 11.36 4.65
N ASP A 149 -11.77 11.87 4.70
CA ASP A 149 -12.91 11.18 5.30
C ASP A 149 -13.54 10.24 4.27
N GLU A 150 -13.21 8.97 4.32
CA GLU A 150 -13.69 7.94 3.40
C GLU A 150 -15.21 7.81 3.40
N THR A 151 -15.90 8.22 4.48
CA THR A 151 -17.37 8.19 4.58
C THR A 151 -18.06 9.23 3.69
N LYS A 152 -17.30 10.19 3.16
CA LYS A 152 -17.79 11.25 2.27
C LYS A 152 -17.72 10.86 0.80
N TRP A 153 -17.26 9.67 0.50
CA TRP A 153 -17.06 9.21 -0.87
C TRP A 153 -17.88 7.94 -1.15
N VAL A 154 -18.47 7.87 -2.31
CA VAL A 154 -19.10 6.64 -2.83
C VAL A 154 -18.45 6.31 -4.17
N GLN A 155 -18.11 5.05 -4.36
CA GLN A 155 -17.64 4.58 -5.66
C GLN A 155 -18.80 4.56 -6.65
N THR A 156 -18.64 5.25 -7.78
CA THR A 156 -19.66 5.40 -8.82
C THR A 156 -19.34 4.64 -10.10
N ALA A 157 -18.07 4.29 -10.34
CA ALA A 157 -17.64 3.49 -11.48
C ALA A 157 -16.32 2.77 -11.20
N GLY A 158 -15.89 1.92 -12.12
CA GLY A 158 -14.63 1.20 -12.11
C GLY A 158 -14.62 -0.07 -11.27
N ASP A 159 -13.45 -0.70 -11.23
CA ASP A 159 -13.21 -1.94 -10.48
C ASP A 159 -13.46 -1.71 -8.97
N PRO A 160 -14.09 -2.67 -8.26
CA PRO A 160 -14.38 -2.51 -6.84
C PRO A 160 -13.12 -2.30 -6.00
N VAL A 161 -13.12 -1.26 -5.17
CA VAL A 161 -12.04 -0.95 -4.24
C VAL A 161 -12.59 -0.39 -2.93
N THR A 162 -11.85 -0.58 -1.83
CA THR A 162 -12.16 0.04 -0.55
C THR A 162 -11.14 1.14 -0.29
N LEU A 163 -11.61 2.36 -0.02
CA LEU A 163 -10.72 3.45 0.35
C LEU A 163 -10.02 3.16 1.68
N THR A 164 -8.75 3.46 1.72
CA THR A 164 -7.98 3.38 2.97
C THR A 164 -8.44 4.48 3.92
N PRO A 165 -8.82 4.16 5.18
CA PRO A 165 -9.22 5.16 6.16
C PRO A 165 -8.17 6.26 6.33
N GLY A 166 -8.62 7.52 6.28
CA GLY A 166 -7.77 8.68 6.42
C GLY A 166 -6.96 9.08 5.18
N VAL A 167 -7.15 8.40 4.04
CA VAL A 167 -6.40 8.69 2.80
C VAL A 167 -7.25 9.38 1.74
N GLY A 168 -8.55 9.10 1.70
CA GLY A 168 -9.45 9.57 0.64
C GLY A 168 -9.22 8.85 -0.69
N PRO A 169 -9.82 9.34 -1.81
CA PRO A 169 -9.72 8.70 -3.12
C PRO A 169 -8.43 9.03 -3.88
N ASN A 170 -7.29 9.08 -3.18
CA ASN A 170 -5.99 9.33 -3.79
C ASN A 170 -5.63 8.21 -4.79
N GLY A 171 -5.11 8.60 -5.95
CA GLY A 171 -4.78 7.67 -7.03
C GLY A 171 -5.97 7.25 -7.90
N PHE A 172 -7.20 7.67 -7.57
CA PHE A 172 -8.42 7.38 -8.32
C PHE A 172 -9.04 8.63 -8.96
N ILE A 173 -10.06 8.44 -9.79
CA ILE A 173 -10.86 9.55 -10.32
C ILE A 173 -11.78 10.04 -9.19
N ALA A 174 -11.72 11.34 -8.87
CA ALA A 174 -12.58 11.94 -7.85
C ALA A 174 -13.48 13.02 -8.47
N ILE A 175 -14.80 12.86 -8.32
CA ILE A 175 -15.82 13.83 -8.72
C ILE A 175 -16.29 14.59 -7.47
N ILE A 176 -16.02 15.88 -7.42
CA ILE A 176 -16.32 16.73 -6.27
C ILE A 176 -17.62 17.48 -6.52
N ASN A 177 -18.69 17.08 -5.85
CA ASN A 177 -20.01 17.73 -5.89
C ASN A 177 -20.32 18.54 -4.62
N HIS A 178 -19.48 18.44 -3.60
CA HIS A 178 -19.63 19.06 -2.29
C HIS A 178 -18.34 19.77 -1.86
N ALA A 179 -18.39 20.60 -0.84
CA ALA A 179 -17.19 21.22 -0.27
C ALA A 179 -16.32 20.17 0.44
N ILE A 180 -15.07 20.03 0.00
CA ILE A 180 -14.10 19.05 0.52
C ILE A 180 -12.90 19.78 1.13
#